data_8da9a3f5caefe632ec238031832455f5
#
_entry.id   8da9a3f5caefe632ec238031832455f5
#
_cell.length_a   1.000
_cell.length_b   1.000
_cell.length_c   1.000
_cell.angle_alpha   90.00
_cell.angle_beta   90.00
_cell.angle_gamma   90.00
#
_symmetry.space_group_name_H-M   'P 1'
#
loop_
_entity.id
_entity.type
_entity.pdbx_description
1 polymer ?
#
loop_
_entity_poly.entity_id
_entity_poly.type
_entity_poly.pdbx_seq_one_letter_code
_entity_poly.pdbx_strand_id
1 'polypeptide(L)'
;MNEAKIRLMLEAEKELTLTLTENERFMYFLGRMQFLKYESGKENLMRSDCSGSVCLALLLATGCSIRVTADALYRKYFTVRNPDRNSIRCAFFITNYDRKLGSRLYKENEVAHCAGLAGEDVVLNCVEPRSVLRSLSDLRPVYYGMDYRIEVRGLNKKALLEANKSGKDLFGPDAEFLEYRRIVSENKVTDPSTSSGAL
;
A
#
# COMPACT_ATOMS: atom_id res chain seq x y z
N MET A 1 7.09 2.37 18.35
CA MET A 1 5.83 1.84 18.95
C MET A 1 6.14 0.43 19.39
N ASN A 2 5.64 -0.04 20.55
CA ASN A 2 5.92 -1.40 20.99
C ASN A 2 4.82 -2.37 20.53
N GLU A 3 5.11 -3.68 20.57
CA GLU A 3 4.21 -4.76 20.15
C GLU A 3 2.82 -4.67 20.83
N ALA A 4 2.78 -4.41 22.12
CA ALA A 4 1.51 -4.33 22.87
C ALA A 4 0.60 -3.23 22.32
N LYS A 5 1.16 -2.08 21.94
CA LYS A 5 0.38 -0.97 21.36
C LYS A 5 -0.15 -1.31 19.96
N ILE A 6 0.65 -2.03 19.17
CA ILE A 6 0.23 -2.50 17.83
C ILE A 6 -0.91 -3.52 17.98
N ARG A 7 -0.78 -4.48 18.89
CA ARG A 7 -1.84 -5.48 19.16
C ARG A 7 -3.13 -4.80 19.59
N LEU A 8 -3.08 -3.88 20.54
CA LEU A 8 -4.25 -3.12 20.99
C LEU A 8 -4.92 -2.34 19.85
N MET A 9 -4.13 -1.72 18.97
CA MET A 9 -4.69 -1.03 17.80
C MET A 9 -5.38 -2.00 16.84
N LEU A 10 -4.74 -3.11 16.51
CA LEU A 10 -5.29 -4.10 15.58
C LEU A 10 -6.53 -4.78 16.17
N GLU A 11 -6.56 -5.05 17.48
CA GLU A 11 -7.73 -5.58 18.18
C GLU A 11 -8.89 -4.58 18.20
N ALA A 12 -8.64 -3.33 18.55
CA ALA A 12 -9.65 -2.27 18.54
C ALA A 12 -10.21 -2.00 17.14
N GLU A 13 -9.39 -2.13 16.09
CA GLU A 13 -9.80 -1.94 14.71
C GLU A 13 -10.38 -3.21 14.07
N LYS A 14 -10.14 -4.39 14.66
CA LYS A 14 -10.65 -5.66 14.17
C LYS A 14 -12.17 -5.67 14.11
N GLU A 15 -12.86 -5.35 15.19
CA GLU A 15 -14.32 -5.31 15.25
C GLU A 15 -14.89 -4.30 14.23
N LEU A 16 -14.27 -3.12 14.14
CA LEU A 16 -14.67 -2.09 13.20
C LEU A 16 -14.53 -2.53 11.73
N THR A 17 -13.53 -3.36 11.44
CA THR A 17 -13.21 -3.76 10.06
C THR A 17 -13.74 -5.13 9.66
N LEU A 18 -14.32 -5.92 10.60
CA LEU A 18 -14.83 -7.27 10.33
C LEU A 18 -15.89 -7.34 9.23
N THR A 19 -16.76 -6.33 9.15
CA THR A 19 -17.83 -6.25 8.14
C THR A 19 -17.40 -5.62 6.83
N LEU A 20 -16.18 -5.06 6.77
CA LEU A 20 -15.66 -4.38 5.60
C LEU A 20 -15.05 -5.38 4.62
N THR A 21 -15.24 -5.12 3.32
CA THR A 21 -14.50 -5.80 2.25
C THR A 21 -13.00 -5.48 2.31
N GLU A 22 -12.17 -6.27 1.64
CA GLU A 22 -10.73 -5.98 1.57
C GLU A 22 -10.42 -4.59 1.00
N ASN A 23 -11.20 -4.11 0.02
CA ASN A 23 -11.03 -2.78 -0.53
C ASN A 23 -11.39 -1.69 0.49
N GLU A 24 -12.50 -1.85 1.22
CA GLU A 24 -12.90 -0.90 2.25
C GLU A 24 -11.89 -0.87 3.41
N ARG A 25 -11.34 -2.02 3.82
CA ARG A 25 -10.23 -2.08 4.78
C ARG A 25 -8.98 -1.35 4.27
N PHE A 26 -8.63 -1.57 3.00
CA PHE A 26 -7.49 -0.89 2.38
C PHE A 26 -7.65 0.62 2.41
N MET A 27 -8.83 1.13 2.00
CA MET A 27 -9.16 2.55 2.06
C MET A 27 -9.12 3.09 3.50
N TYR A 28 -9.69 2.35 4.44
CA TYR A 28 -9.69 2.69 5.87
C TYR A 28 -8.26 2.87 6.40
N PHE A 29 -7.38 1.89 6.16
CA PHE A 29 -6.00 1.96 6.64
C PHE A 29 -5.18 3.05 5.96
N LEU A 30 -5.41 3.33 4.69
CA LEU A 30 -4.82 4.51 4.04
C LEU A 30 -5.25 5.81 4.74
N GLY A 31 -6.52 5.93 5.09
CA GLY A 31 -7.03 7.08 5.87
C GLY A 31 -6.34 7.22 7.23
N ARG A 32 -6.12 6.09 7.93
CA ARG A 32 -5.40 6.06 9.22
C ARG A 32 -3.92 6.44 9.12
N MET A 33 -3.32 6.31 7.94
CA MET A 33 -1.93 6.68 7.67
C MET A 33 -1.75 8.16 7.31
N GLN A 34 -2.79 8.97 7.39
CA GLN A 34 -2.66 10.42 7.21
C GLN A 34 -1.75 11.02 8.27
N PHE A 35 -0.90 11.97 7.86
CA PHE A 35 0.09 12.67 8.68
C PHE A 35 1.29 11.85 9.18
N LEU A 36 1.52 10.65 8.65
CA LEU A 36 2.77 9.95 8.89
C LEU A 36 3.95 10.77 8.34
N LYS A 37 5.05 10.80 9.07
CA LYS A 37 6.28 11.39 8.58
C LYS A 37 6.76 10.65 7.33
N TYR A 38 7.12 11.38 6.28
CA TYR A 38 7.81 10.77 5.14
C TYR A 38 9.24 10.37 5.53
N GLU A 39 9.61 9.13 5.26
CA GLU A 39 10.98 8.65 5.37
C GLU A 39 11.20 7.52 4.37
N SER A 40 12.16 7.74 3.44
CA SER A 40 12.46 6.78 2.37
C SER A 40 12.90 5.43 2.93
N GLY A 41 12.33 4.34 2.39
CA GLY A 41 12.62 2.97 2.81
C GLY A 41 11.88 2.53 4.07
N LYS A 42 10.94 3.34 4.59
CA LYS A 42 10.16 2.99 5.79
C LYS A 42 8.72 2.63 5.47
N GLU A 43 8.15 1.75 6.29
CA GLU A 43 6.79 1.23 6.19
C GLU A 43 6.22 0.86 7.56
N ASN A 44 5.95 1.87 8.37
CA ASN A 44 5.31 1.66 9.68
C ASN A 44 4.30 2.77 9.99
N LEU A 45 3.57 2.64 11.11
CA LEU A 45 2.53 3.58 11.53
C LEU A 45 3.06 4.90 12.12
N MET A 46 4.36 5.15 12.06
CA MET A 46 4.98 6.42 12.47
C MET A 46 5.59 7.17 11.29
N ARG A 47 6.11 6.43 10.31
CA ARG A 47 6.82 6.96 9.15
C ARG A 47 6.77 5.97 7.99
N SER A 48 6.63 6.49 6.78
CA SER A 48 6.55 5.65 5.59
C SER A 48 7.03 6.39 4.35
N ASP A 49 7.40 5.66 3.31
CA ASP A 49 7.51 6.19 1.96
C ASP A 49 6.25 5.86 1.13
N CYS A 50 6.23 6.27 -0.13
CA CYS A 50 5.06 6.09 -1.00
C CYS A 50 4.70 4.61 -1.19
N SER A 51 5.67 3.75 -1.48
CA SER A 51 5.43 2.31 -1.65
C SER A 51 5.23 1.59 -0.32
N GLY A 52 5.90 2.03 0.74
CA GLY A 52 5.73 1.51 2.09
C GLY A 52 4.31 1.67 2.60
N SER A 53 3.69 2.85 2.40
CA SER A 53 2.30 3.08 2.80
C SER A 53 1.31 2.15 2.09
N VAL A 54 1.52 1.89 0.79
CA VAL A 54 0.70 0.95 0.02
C VAL A 54 0.92 -0.49 0.50
N CYS A 55 2.18 -0.90 0.72
CA CYS A 55 2.51 -2.25 1.21
C CYS A 55 1.93 -2.49 2.61
N LEU A 56 2.03 -1.53 3.52
CA LEU A 56 1.46 -1.63 4.86
C LEU A 56 -0.07 -1.69 4.82
N ALA A 57 -0.72 -0.86 4.01
CA ALA A 57 -2.18 -0.91 3.83
C ALA A 57 -2.64 -2.26 3.26
N LEU A 58 -1.90 -2.85 2.30
CA LEU A 58 -2.17 -4.19 1.78
C LEU A 58 -2.05 -5.26 2.88
N LEU A 59 -0.99 -5.22 3.69
CA LEU A 59 -0.82 -6.14 4.81
C LEU A 59 -2.00 -6.07 5.77
N LEU A 60 -2.38 -4.88 6.22
CA LEU A 60 -3.46 -4.69 7.17
C LEU A 60 -4.83 -5.06 6.61
N ALA A 61 -5.07 -4.81 5.32
CA ALA A 61 -6.34 -5.10 4.67
C ALA A 61 -6.53 -6.58 4.29
N THR A 62 -5.48 -7.24 3.83
CA THR A 62 -5.55 -8.59 3.23
C THR A 62 -4.80 -9.64 4.03
N GLY A 63 -3.93 -9.23 4.95
CA GLY A 63 -2.98 -10.07 5.67
C GLY A 63 -1.86 -10.64 4.80
N CYS A 64 -1.72 -10.16 3.56
CA CYS A 64 -0.65 -10.55 2.66
C CYS A 64 0.48 -9.52 2.73
N SER A 65 1.70 -9.97 2.95
CA SER A 65 2.85 -9.08 3.11
C SER A 65 3.75 -9.11 1.88
N ILE A 66 3.99 -7.92 1.34
CA ILE A 66 5.03 -7.63 0.35
C ILE A 66 5.72 -6.34 0.77
N ARG A 67 7.00 -6.18 0.45
CA ARG A 67 7.73 -4.91 0.58
C ARG A 67 8.57 -4.70 -0.65
N VAL A 68 8.06 -3.86 -1.54
CA VAL A 68 8.65 -3.64 -2.87
C VAL A 68 8.58 -2.16 -3.23
N THR A 69 9.34 -1.76 -4.25
CA THR A 69 9.32 -0.39 -4.79
C THR A 69 8.01 -0.06 -5.52
N ALA A 70 7.76 1.21 -5.76
CA ALA A 70 6.60 1.66 -6.55
C ALA A 70 6.58 1.04 -7.95
N ASP A 71 7.73 0.92 -8.62
CA ASP A 71 7.83 0.29 -9.94
C ASP A 71 7.50 -1.22 -9.89
N ALA A 72 7.96 -1.93 -8.87
CA ALA A 72 7.61 -3.34 -8.70
C ALA A 72 6.12 -3.53 -8.32
N LEU A 73 5.52 -2.63 -7.52
CA LEU A 73 4.08 -2.63 -7.28
C LEU A 73 3.30 -2.54 -8.61
N TYR A 74 3.67 -1.60 -9.46
CA TYR A 74 3.04 -1.40 -10.77
C TYR A 74 3.18 -2.60 -11.69
N ARG A 75 4.39 -3.16 -11.83
CA ARG A 75 4.70 -4.20 -12.79
C ARG A 75 4.22 -5.58 -12.39
N LYS A 76 4.19 -5.88 -11.10
CA LYS A 76 3.88 -7.23 -10.59
C LYS A 76 2.50 -7.35 -9.96
N TYR A 77 2.08 -6.35 -9.18
CA TYR A 77 0.92 -6.47 -8.29
C TYR A 77 -0.29 -5.68 -8.72
N PHE A 78 -0.11 -4.50 -9.29
CA PHE A 78 -1.22 -3.67 -9.79
C PHE A 78 -1.29 -3.73 -11.31
N THR A 79 -1.60 -4.90 -11.85
CA THR A 79 -1.58 -5.16 -13.30
C THR A 79 -2.94 -5.06 -13.96
N VAL A 80 -4.04 -4.97 -13.18
CA VAL A 80 -5.39 -4.87 -13.71
C VAL A 80 -5.64 -3.48 -14.27
N ARG A 81 -5.85 -3.42 -15.60
CA ARG A 81 -6.25 -2.19 -16.30
C ARG A 81 -7.76 -1.98 -16.15
N ASN A 82 -8.20 -0.73 -16.08
CA ASN A 82 -9.61 -0.38 -15.89
C ASN A 82 -10.25 -1.14 -14.71
N PRO A 83 -9.69 -0.99 -13.49
CA PRO A 83 -10.14 -1.74 -12.34
C PRO A 83 -11.56 -1.36 -11.94
N ASP A 84 -12.32 -2.33 -11.44
CA ASP A 84 -13.59 -2.10 -10.79
C ASP A 84 -13.43 -1.16 -9.58
N ARG A 85 -14.47 -0.35 -9.30
CA ARG A 85 -14.49 0.59 -8.16
C ARG A 85 -14.36 -0.11 -6.82
N ASN A 86 -14.85 -1.36 -6.72
CA ASN A 86 -14.80 -2.17 -5.52
C ASN A 86 -13.48 -2.95 -5.36
N SER A 87 -12.54 -2.80 -6.30
CA SER A 87 -11.22 -3.41 -6.19
C SER A 87 -10.21 -2.48 -5.49
N ILE A 88 -9.20 -3.06 -4.86
CA ILE A 88 -8.05 -2.30 -4.34
C ILE A 88 -7.33 -1.65 -5.51
N ARG A 89 -7.14 -0.32 -5.44
CA ARG A 89 -6.58 0.48 -6.53
C ARG A 89 -5.42 1.34 -6.04
N CYS A 90 -4.50 1.62 -6.97
CA CYS A 90 -3.36 2.50 -6.73
C CYS A 90 -3.10 3.38 -7.97
N ALA A 91 -2.77 4.63 -7.74
CA ALA A 91 -2.29 5.56 -8.76
C ALA A 91 -0.77 5.48 -8.84
N PHE A 92 -0.24 5.43 -10.06
CA PHE A 92 1.18 5.36 -10.36
C PHE A 92 1.61 6.54 -11.21
N PHE A 93 2.68 7.20 -10.78
CA PHE A 93 3.25 8.38 -11.41
C PHE A 93 4.51 7.96 -12.18
N ILE A 94 4.41 7.95 -13.49
CA ILE A 94 5.35 7.32 -14.41
C ILE A 94 6.10 8.41 -15.17
N THR A 95 7.41 8.31 -15.23
CA THR A 95 8.26 9.25 -15.94
C THR A 95 8.08 9.14 -17.46
N ASN A 96 8.00 10.27 -18.16
CA ASN A 96 7.90 10.31 -19.63
C ASN A 96 9.27 10.32 -20.31
N TYR A 97 10.36 10.53 -19.55
CA TYR A 97 11.75 10.51 -20.02
C TYR A 97 12.71 10.22 -18.84
N ASP A 98 13.98 9.93 -19.15
CA ASP A 98 15.03 9.75 -18.14
C ASP A 98 15.19 11.03 -17.30
N ARG A 99 15.10 10.91 -15.98
CA ARG A 99 15.22 12.06 -15.09
C ARG A 99 15.87 11.74 -13.76
N LYS A 100 16.63 12.68 -13.24
CA LYS A 100 17.25 12.57 -11.92
C LYS A 100 16.34 13.22 -10.86
N LEU A 101 16.03 12.46 -9.81
CA LEU A 101 15.30 12.95 -8.63
C LEU A 101 16.14 12.65 -7.39
N GLY A 102 16.66 13.70 -6.74
CA GLY A 102 17.65 13.53 -5.70
C GLY A 102 18.91 12.83 -6.22
N SER A 103 19.30 11.73 -5.56
CA SER A 103 20.45 10.91 -5.97
C SER A 103 20.09 9.83 -7.01
N ARG A 104 18.79 9.55 -7.25
CA ARG A 104 18.34 8.46 -8.12
C ARG A 104 18.06 8.94 -9.55
N LEU A 105 18.55 8.16 -10.53
CA LEU A 105 18.16 8.29 -11.93
C LEU A 105 16.99 7.35 -12.23
N TYR A 106 15.86 7.92 -12.62
CA TYR A 106 14.71 7.19 -13.14
C TYR A 106 14.79 7.14 -14.65
N LYS A 107 14.52 5.98 -15.20
CA LYS A 107 14.44 5.78 -16.63
C LYS A 107 13.06 6.13 -17.16
N GLU A 108 12.99 6.47 -18.45
CA GLU A 108 11.72 6.61 -19.15
C GLU A 108 10.82 5.39 -18.88
N ASN A 109 9.54 5.63 -18.64
CA ASN A 109 8.55 4.61 -18.27
C ASN A 109 8.79 3.89 -16.92
N GLU A 110 9.67 4.41 -16.07
CA GLU A 110 9.82 3.93 -14.69
C GLU A 110 8.83 4.64 -13.76
N VAL A 111 8.29 3.90 -12.80
CA VAL A 111 7.40 4.47 -11.79
C VAL A 111 8.22 5.16 -10.69
N ALA A 112 8.11 6.47 -10.59
CA ALA A 112 8.83 7.25 -9.60
C ALA A 112 8.06 7.40 -8.28
N HIS A 113 6.73 7.29 -8.32
CA HIS A 113 5.86 7.48 -7.16
C HIS A 113 4.59 6.66 -7.28
N CYS A 114 3.98 6.29 -6.16
CA CYS A 114 2.67 5.66 -6.10
C CYS A 114 1.84 6.20 -4.94
N ALA A 115 0.51 6.12 -5.07
CA ALA A 115 -0.44 6.55 -4.06
C ALA A 115 -1.65 5.62 -4.03
N GLY A 116 -1.90 4.96 -2.91
CA GLY A 116 -3.08 4.10 -2.74
C GLY A 116 -4.37 4.92 -2.78
N LEU A 117 -5.42 4.41 -3.45
CA LEU A 117 -6.72 5.07 -3.47
C LEU A 117 -7.46 4.81 -2.15
N ALA A 118 -7.72 5.89 -1.41
CA ALA A 118 -8.52 5.91 -0.18
C ALA A 118 -9.99 6.26 -0.43
N GLY A 119 -10.40 6.35 -1.69
CA GLY A 119 -11.73 6.67 -2.16
C GLY A 119 -11.81 6.62 -3.67
N GLU A 120 -12.86 7.22 -4.26
CA GLU A 120 -13.04 7.23 -5.72
C GLU A 120 -11.99 8.09 -6.43
N ASP A 121 -11.76 9.30 -5.92
CA ASP A 121 -10.77 10.28 -6.42
C ASP A 121 -9.78 10.71 -5.32
N VAL A 122 -9.75 10.05 -4.18
CA VAL A 122 -8.88 10.41 -3.05
C VAL A 122 -7.75 9.41 -2.94
N VAL A 123 -6.52 9.91 -2.84
CA VAL A 123 -5.31 9.10 -2.65
C VAL A 123 -4.56 9.51 -1.40
N LEU A 124 -3.88 8.56 -0.76
CA LEU A 124 -2.87 8.86 0.24
C LEU A 124 -1.56 9.20 -0.48
N ASN A 125 -1.28 10.50 -0.60
CA ASN A 125 -0.05 11.02 -1.20
C ASN A 125 1.04 11.11 -0.14
N CYS A 126 1.92 10.10 -0.10
CA CYS A 126 3.02 10.02 0.87
C CYS A 126 4.29 10.60 0.26
N VAL A 127 4.54 11.89 0.54
CA VAL A 127 5.70 12.68 0.08
C VAL A 127 6.19 13.56 1.23
N GLU A 128 7.40 14.12 1.11
CA GLU A 128 7.89 15.06 2.12
C GLU A 128 6.96 16.26 2.31
N PRO A 129 6.78 16.71 3.55
CA PRO A 129 7.34 16.17 4.80
C PRO A 129 6.50 15.06 5.43
N ARG A 130 5.28 14.82 4.93
CA ARG A 130 4.32 13.86 5.51
C ARG A 130 3.27 13.40 4.51
N SER A 131 2.66 12.26 4.81
CA SER A 131 1.51 11.74 4.05
C SER A 131 0.28 12.62 4.25
N VAL A 132 -0.46 12.87 3.16
CA VAL A 132 -1.73 13.61 3.18
C VAL A 132 -2.73 12.99 2.21
N LEU A 133 -4.00 13.03 2.57
CA LEU A 133 -5.06 12.72 1.62
C LEU A 133 -5.23 13.88 0.63
N ARG A 134 -5.25 13.57 -0.65
CA ARG A 134 -5.41 14.53 -1.75
C ARG A 134 -6.37 13.99 -2.78
N SER A 135 -7.09 14.89 -3.46
CA SER A 135 -7.80 14.53 -4.67
C SER A 135 -6.79 14.18 -5.78
N LEU A 136 -7.02 13.08 -6.48
CA LEU A 136 -6.21 12.71 -7.63
C LEU A 136 -6.39 13.70 -8.79
N SER A 137 -7.59 14.29 -8.92
CA SER A 137 -7.86 15.35 -9.89
C SER A 137 -7.04 16.61 -9.63
N ASP A 138 -6.78 16.96 -8.37
CA ASP A 138 -5.89 18.09 -8.02
C ASP A 138 -4.41 17.77 -8.28
N LEU A 139 -4.01 16.51 -8.09
CA LEU A 139 -2.63 16.10 -8.33
C LEU A 139 -2.29 15.98 -9.82
N ARG A 140 -3.25 15.61 -10.67
CA ARG A 140 -3.03 15.41 -12.11
C ARG A 140 -2.35 16.60 -12.81
N PRO A 141 -2.86 17.84 -12.72
CA PRO A 141 -2.21 18.98 -13.41
C PRO A 141 -0.80 19.26 -12.87
N VAL A 142 -0.57 19.05 -11.56
CA VAL A 142 0.76 19.24 -10.96
C VAL A 142 1.77 18.26 -11.53
N TYR A 143 1.44 16.97 -11.56
CA TYR A 143 2.35 15.94 -12.05
C TYR A 143 2.48 15.95 -13.58
N TYR A 144 1.41 16.29 -14.33
CA TYR A 144 1.52 16.50 -15.78
C TYR A 144 2.41 17.69 -16.12
N GLY A 145 2.34 18.79 -15.34
CA GLY A 145 3.27 19.91 -15.46
C GLY A 145 4.72 19.56 -15.15
N MET A 146 4.95 18.46 -14.44
CA MET A 146 6.27 17.87 -14.18
C MET A 146 6.63 16.74 -15.14
N ASP A 147 5.90 16.56 -16.26
CA ASP A 147 6.10 15.50 -17.26
C ASP A 147 5.98 14.07 -16.72
N TYR A 148 5.06 13.84 -15.80
CA TYR A 148 4.62 12.49 -15.45
C TYR A 148 3.30 12.15 -16.14
N ARG A 149 3.10 10.89 -16.47
CA ARG A 149 1.76 10.36 -16.70
C ARG A 149 1.28 9.63 -15.46
N ILE A 150 -0.03 9.63 -15.24
CA ILE A 150 -0.66 8.97 -14.10
C ILE A 150 -1.57 7.87 -14.61
N GLU A 151 -1.32 6.65 -14.13
CA GLU A 151 -2.16 5.49 -14.39
C GLU A 151 -2.75 4.94 -13.10
N VAL A 152 -4.06 4.70 -13.08
CA VAL A 152 -4.73 3.96 -11.99
C VAL A 152 -4.81 2.49 -12.39
N ARG A 153 -4.35 1.63 -11.49
CA ARG A 153 -4.34 0.18 -11.67
C ARG A 153 -4.98 -0.53 -10.49
N GLY A 154 -5.62 -1.66 -10.77
CA GLY A 154 -6.18 -2.54 -9.76
C GLY A 154 -5.22 -3.65 -9.36
N LEU A 155 -5.40 -4.12 -8.13
CA LEU A 155 -4.62 -5.20 -7.55
C LEU A 155 -4.88 -6.53 -8.27
N ASN A 156 -3.82 -7.22 -8.64
CA ASN A 156 -3.83 -8.62 -9.01
C ASN A 156 -3.72 -9.48 -7.73
N LYS A 157 -4.87 -9.87 -7.19
CA LYS A 157 -4.94 -10.64 -5.95
C LYS A 157 -4.19 -11.97 -6.02
N LYS A 158 -4.21 -12.65 -7.19
CA LYS A 158 -3.50 -13.91 -7.39
C LYS A 158 -1.99 -13.70 -7.22
N ALA A 159 -1.42 -12.69 -7.87
CA ALA A 159 0.00 -12.37 -7.73
C ALA A 159 0.40 -12.03 -6.29
N LEU A 160 -0.46 -11.29 -5.57
CA LEU A 160 -0.23 -10.97 -4.15
C LEU A 160 -0.20 -12.22 -3.28
N LEU A 161 -1.16 -13.14 -3.45
CA LEU A 161 -1.24 -14.39 -2.70
C LEU A 161 -0.03 -15.30 -2.97
N GLU A 162 0.40 -15.41 -4.22
CA GLU A 162 1.58 -16.19 -4.62
C GLU A 162 2.87 -15.63 -3.98
N ALA A 163 3.05 -14.31 -4.01
CA ALA A 163 4.18 -13.66 -3.38
C ALA A 163 4.18 -13.85 -1.86
N ASN A 164 3.03 -13.70 -1.22
CA ASN A 164 2.90 -13.90 0.22
C ASN A 164 3.25 -15.33 0.64
N LYS A 165 2.85 -16.35 -0.13
CA LYS A 165 3.21 -17.75 0.12
C LYS A 165 4.71 -18.01 -0.04
N SER A 166 5.32 -17.41 -1.05
CA SER A 166 6.74 -17.62 -1.35
C SER A 166 7.70 -16.82 -0.47
N GLY A 167 7.24 -15.74 0.14
CA GLY A 167 8.05 -14.81 0.91
C GLY A 167 9.12 -14.05 0.10
N LYS A 168 9.03 -14.06 -1.24
CA LYS A 168 10.10 -13.60 -2.13
C LYS A 168 10.23 -12.07 -2.26
N ASP A 169 9.16 -11.33 -2.10
CA ASP A 169 9.14 -9.88 -2.34
C ASP A 169 9.14 -9.07 -1.03
N LEU A 170 9.97 -9.49 -0.07
CA LEU A 170 10.27 -8.78 1.17
C LEU A 170 11.60 -8.03 1.03
N PHE A 171 11.62 -6.94 0.28
CA PHE A 171 12.83 -6.16 0.08
C PHE A 171 13.08 -5.22 1.25
N GLY A 172 14.18 -5.47 2.00
CA GLY A 172 14.67 -4.62 3.07
C GLY A 172 13.62 -4.11 4.08
N PRO A 173 12.65 -4.96 4.52
CA PRO A 173 11.63 -4.52 5.46
C PRO A 173 12.31 -4.11 6.75
N ASP A 174 11.82 -3.04 7.37
CA ASP A 174 12.30 -2.72 8.73
C ASP A 174 11.71 -3.70 9.76
N ALA A 175 12.30 -3.71 10.97
CA ALA A 175 11.90 -4.62 12.03
C ALA A 175 10.43 -4.45 12.43
N GLU A 176 9.91 -3.22 12.36
CA GLU A 176 8.51 -2.92 12.70
C GLU A 176 7.55 -3.52 11.66
N PHE A 177 7.89 -3.51 10.38
CA PHE A 177 7.07 -4.16 9.35
C PHE A 177 7.03 -5.69 9.53
N LEU A 178 8.16 -6.30 9.82
CA LEU A 178 8.22 -7.73 10.14
C LEU A 178 7.37 -8.09 11.36
N GLU A 179 7.35 -7.24 12.36
CA GLU A 179 6.52 -7.43 13.54
C GLU A 179 5.03 -7.28 13.23
N TYR A 180 4.62 -6.29 12.43
CA TYR A 180 3.24 -6.19 11.94
C TYR A 180 2.81 -7.44 11.20
N ARG A 181 3.67 -7.97 10.33
CA ARG A 181 3.42 -9.20 9.60
C ARG A 181 3.17 -10.38 10.54
N ARG A 182 3.99 -10.54 11.58
CA ARG A 182 3.85 -11.60 12.58
C ARG A 182 2.50 -11.48 13.31
N ILE A 183 2.18 -10.30 13.83
CA ILE A 183 0.93 -10.03 14.57
C ILE A 183 -0.30 -10.31 13.69
N VAL A 184 -0.30 -9.83 12.45
CA VAL A 184 -1.43 -10.05 11.52
C VAL A 184 -1.58 -11.55 11.18
N SER A 185 -0.48 -12.28 11.04
CA SER A 185 -0.51 -13.72 10.76
C SER A 185 -1.05 -14.51 11.95
N GLU A 186 -0.66 -14.18 13.17
CA GLU A 186 -1.15 -14.82 14.39
C GLU A 186 -2.65 -14.58 14.61
N ASN A 187 -3.12 -13.36 14.38
CA ASN A 187 -4.54 -13.02 14.53
C ASN A 187 -5.44 -13.74 13.51
N LYS A 188 -4.94 -14.16 12.35
CA LYS A 188 -5.70 -14.96 11.37
C LYS A 188 -5.94 -16.39 11.83
N VAL A 189 -5.03 -16.97 12.60
CA VAL A 189 -5.15 -18.36 13.09
C VAL A 189 -6.25 -18.47 14.15
N THR A 190 -6.60 -17.39 14.82
CA THR A 190 -7.60 -17.37 15.90
C THR A 190 -9.03 -17.08 15.42
N ASP A 191 -9.25 -16.84 14.10
CA ASP A 191 -10.59 -16.62 13.55
C ASP A 191 -11.24 -17.97 13.18
N PRO A 192 -12.22 -18.47 13.96
CA PRO A 192 -12.85 -19.77 13.74
C PRO A 192 -13.73 -19.82 12.47
N SER A 193 -13.97 -18.67 11.80
CA SER A 193 -14.80 -18.61 10.60
C SER A 193 -14.09 -19.14 9.34
N THR A 194 -12.78 -19.37 9.39
CA THR A 194 -12.00 -19.84 8.24
C THR A 194 -11.82 -21.37 8.19
N SER A 195 -12.32 -22.13 9.19
CA SER A 195 -12.15 -23.58 9.28
C SER A 195 -13.31 -24.42 8.71
N SER A 196 -14.36 -23.83 8.11
CA SER A 196 -15.49 -24.55 7.53
C SER A 196 -15.41 -24.59 6.00
N GLY A 197 -14.52 -25.43 5.48
CA GLY A 197 -14.38 -25.61 4.02
C GLY A 197 -13.58 -26.85 3.64
N ALA A 198 -13.76 -27.95 4.37
CA ALA A 198 -13.28 -29.28 3.94
C ALA A 198 -14.26 -30.36 4.45
N LEU A 199 -15.26 -30.62 3.68
CA LEU A 199 -15.99 -31.88 3.59
C LEU A 199 -16.40 -32.09 2.13
#